data_f7e2cb35534b9b3ec33e603856401d39
#
_entry.id   f7e2cb35534b9b3ec33e603856401d39
#
_cell.length_a   1.000
_cell.length_b   1.000
_cell.length_c   1.000
_cell.angle_alpha   90.00
_cell.angle_beta   90.00
_cell.angle_gamma   90.00
#
_symmetry.space_group_name_H-M   'P 1'
#
loop_
_entity.id
_entity.type
_entity.pdbx_description
1 polymer ?
#
loop_
_entity_poly.entity_id
_entity_poly.type
_entity_poly.pdbx_seq_one_letter_code
_entity_poly.pdbx_strand_id
1 'polypeptide(L)'
;MKKVAYISNFYAIPPLKGAAVQTWTNEVAKRLWFYEPHTICVDDEFLPLKEYRDGVYHHRIRLSKIYKRIFQKILGWDVYSYNDRVFNEVKKINPDIVHFQNYHNGIESLARKIKTWNKDIKVILHLHNFYDFKNKNFDKLDAVITCSDFLMKNFEYLPNAKFYKVIKNGVDVDKFKKINFKKDEKIIIGFIGRIVSQKNVEYMIELAREFKNLPEYNFKIIGEIIKRKDNYEYYKSLVKKVKEYNLNNIEFLDNISPDKVHAAYNDFDFTIIPLNDKESFCMVGIEAMSCESFVIARASEGSKEYMVDNENCKLFDFDNFAKKVKEYILNLKYPERHRIISNARKMCEENFSWDKIAEDIQKFYKEVLNDTSK
;
A
#
# COMPACT_ATOMS: atom_id res chain seq x y z
N MET A 1 23.30 0.39 -19.40
CA MET A 1 21.89 0.18 -19.02
C MET A 1 21.33 1.53 -18.60
N LYS A 2 20.07 1.87 -18.93
CA LYS A 2 19.44 3.11 -18.47
C LYS A 2 19.16 3.03 -16.97
N LYS A 3 19.31 4.16 -16.28
CA LYS A 3 19.17 4.24 -14.82
C LYS A 3 17.84 4.83 -14.42
N VAL A 4 17.21 4.22 -13.40
CA VAL A 4 15.99 4.73 -12.77
C VAL A 4 16.24 5.03 -11.31
N ALA A 5 15.97 6.27 -10.87
CA ALA A 5 16.06 6.66 -9.46
C ALA A 5 14.65 6.85 -8.87
N TYR A 6 14.24 5.93 -8.00
CA TYR A 6 13.02 6.06 -7.19
C TYR A 6 13.26 6.95 -5.99
N ILE A 7 12.42 7.95 -5.79
CA ILE A 7 12.55 8.90 -4.67
C ILE A 7 11.34 8.80 -3.75
N SER A 8 11.58 8.53 -2.47
CA SER A 8 10.58 8.52 -1.41
C SER A 8 11.06 9.30 -0.19
N ASN A 9 10.14 9.97 0.52
CA ASN A 9 10.48 10.81 1.68
C ASN A 9 9.83 10.37 3.01
N PHE A 10 9.15 9.22 3.06
CA PHE A 10 8.42 8.79 4.26
C PHE A 10 9.14 7.73 5.08
N TYR A 11 9.58 6.64 4.45
CA TYR A 11 10.22 5.49 5.10
C TYR A 11 11.40 5.00 4.28
N ALA A 12 12.28 4.24 4.94
CA ALA A 12 13.40 3.58 4.27
C ALA A 12 12.93 2.47 3.30
N ILE A 13 13.78 2.17 2.33
CA ILE A 13 13.61 1.09 1.36
C ILE A 13 14.83 0.16 1.48
N PRO A 14 14.65 -1.17 1.57
CA PRO A 14 13.39 -1.90 1.74
C PRO A 14 12.66 -1.54 3.04
N PRO A 15 11.31 -1.67 3.07
CA PRO A 15 10.55 -1.32 4.25
C PRO A 15 10.74 -2.33 5.39
N LEU A 16 11.01 -1.84 6.60
CA LEU A 16 11.08 -2.66 7.82
C LEU A 16 9.71 -2.82 8.51
N LYS A 17 8.73 -2.02 8.11
CA LYS A 17 7.34 -2.05 8.59
C LYS A 17 6.39 -2.07 7.40
N GLY A 18 5.14 -2.42 7.63
CA GLY A 18 4.10 -2.38 6.59
C GLY A 18 3.97 -0.97 6.00
N ALA A 19 4.37 -0.81 4.73
CA ALA A 19 4.34 0.45 4.01
C ALA A 19 4.16 0.18 2.50
N ALA A 20 2.93 0.29 2.02
CA ALA A 20 2.55 -0.10 0.66
C ALA A 20 3.41 0.55 -0.44
N VAL A 21 3.69 1.85 -0.33
CA VAL A 21 4.49 2.61 -1.32
C VAL A 21 5.93 2.11 -1.38
N GLN A 22 6.56 1.87 -0.22
CA GLN A 22 7.94 1.37 -0.15
C GLN A 22 8.03 -0.09 -0.57
N THR A 23 7.01 -0.90 -0.26
CA THR A 23 6.89 -2.27 -0.76
C THR A 23 6.79 -2.27 -2.28
N TRP A 24 5.89 -1.47 -2.86
CA TRP A 24 5.78 -1.30 -4.31
C TRP A 24 7.13 -0.93 -4.93
N THR A 25 7.78 0.09 -4.38
CA THR A 25 9.07 0.57 -4.90
C THR A 25 10.15 -0.51 -4.85
N ASN A 26 10.26 -1.21 -3.73
CA ASN A 26 11.25 -2.26 -3.53
C ASN A 26 11.01 -3.46 -4.46
N GLU A 27 9.77 -3.93 -4.52
CA GLU A 27 9.43 -5.12 -5.30
C GLU A 27 9.52 -4.87 -6.82
N VAL A 28 9.14 -3.67 -7.28
CA VAL A 28 9.31 -3.29 -8.68
C VAL A 28 10.78 -3.06 -9.02
N ALA A 29 11.53 -2.35 -8.17
CA ALA A 29 12.95 -2.08 -8.42
C ALA A 29 13.78 -3.36 -8.61
N LYS A 30 13.53 -4.40 -7.79
CA LYS A 30 14.18 -5.71 -7.93
C LYS A 30 13.92 -6.42 -9.27
N ARG A 31 12.86 -6.05 -9.96
CA ARG A 31 12.36 -6.68 -11.19
C ARG A 31 12.54 -5.82 -12.44
N LEU A 32 13.37 -4.78 -12.36
CA LEU A 32 13.71 -3.95 -13.53
C LEU A 32 14.83 -4.60 -14.36
N TRP A 33 14.50 -5.53 -15.22
CA TRP A 33 15.49 -6.30 -16.00
C TRP A 33 16.25 -5.48 -17.05
N PHE A 34 15.67 -4.37 -17.52
CA PHE A 34 16.24 -3.52 -18.58
C PHE A 34 16.82 -2.20 -18.06
N TYR A 35 16.78 -1.98 -16.74
CA TYR A 35 17.21 -0.73 -16.10
C TYR A 35 18.13 -1.03 -14.91
N GLU A 36 18.99 -0.08 -14.56
CA GLU A 36 19.74 -0.09 -13.31
C GLU A 36 18.95 0.68 -12.25
N PRO A 37 18.37 0.00 -11.25
CA PRO A 37 17.51 0.63 -10.26
C PRO A 37 18.28 1.23 -9.10
N HIS A 38 17.97 2.46 -8.76
CA HIS A 38 18.41 3.17 -7.56
C HIS A 38 17.21 3.59 -6.73
N THR A 39 17.31 3.52 -5.40
CA THR A 39 16.33 4.13 -4.49
C THR A 39 17.00 5.23 -3.69
N ILE A 40 16.33 6.38 -3.54
CA ILE A 40 16.74 7.49 -2.68
C ILE A 40 15.63 7.71 -1.66
N CYS A 41 15.90 7.48 -0.37
CA CYS A 41 14.91 7.55 0.68
C CYS A 41 15.49 8.09 1.99
N VAL A 42 14.65 8.27 3.00
CA VAL A 42 15.10 8.58 4.36
C VAL A 42 15.86 7.41 4.94
N ASP A 43 16.78 7.70 5.86
CA ASP A 43 17.50 6.67 6.61
C ASP A 43 16.63 5.97 7.65
N ASP A 44 17.07 4.78 8.01
CA ASP A 44 16.62 4.02 9.17
C ASP A 44 17.84 3.52 9.94
N GLU A 45 17.76 3.48 11.26
CA GLU A 45 18.91 3.12 12.13
C GLU A 45 19.38 1.68 11.95
N PHE A 46 18.51 0.80 11.43
CA PHE A 46 18.82 -0.62 11.19
C PHE A 46 19.33 -0.90 9.77
N LEU A 47 19.46 0.11 8.92
CA LEU A 47 19.89 -0.05 7.53
C LEU A 47 21.12 0.81 7.22
N PRO A 48 22.10 0.29 6.44
CA PRO A 48 23.26 1.09 6.01
C PRO A 48 22.83 2.24 5.11
N LEU A 49 23.57 3.36 5.13
CA LEU A 49 23.26 4.54 4.32
C LEU A 49 23.37 4.27 2.81
N LYS A 50 24.28 3.38 2.42
CA LYS A 50 24.46 2.93 1.03
C LYS A 50 24.59 1.42 1.01
N GLU A 51 23.91 0.78 0.10
CA GLU A 51 23.85 -0.67 -0.01
C GLU A 51 23.50 -1.07 -1.44
N TYR A 52 24.13 -2.12 -1.93
CA TYR A 52 23.66 -2.87 -3.10
C TYR A 52 23.06 -4.17 -2.62
N ARG A 53 21.77 -4.35 -2.85
CA ARG A 53 21.01 -5.49 -2.36
C ARG A 53 19.93 -5.88 -3.35
N ASP A 54 19.82 -7.17 -3.63
CA ASP A 54 18.78 -7.74 -4.51
C ASP A 54 18.72 -7.04 -5.90
N GLY A 55 19.88 -6.66 -6.46
CA GLY A 55 19.96 -5.96 -7.74
C GLY A 55 19.69 -4.45 -7.69
N VAL A 56 19.46 -3.87 -6.52
CA VAL A 56 19.09 -2.46 -6.34
C VAL A 56 20.15 -1.69 -5.57
N TYR A 57 20.50 -0.50 -6.02
CA TYR A 57 21.36 0.45 -5.29
C TYR A 57 20.49 1.31 -4.36
N HIS A 58 20.67 1.17 -3.06
CA HIS A 58 19.95 1.95 -2.05
C HIS A 58 20.81 3.11 -1.55
N HIS A 59 20.24 4.33 -1.58
CA HIS A 59 20.86 5.56 -1.07
C HIS A 59 19.93 6.15 0.00
N ARG A 60 20.32 6.02 1.28
CA ARG A 60 19.52 6.51 2.42
C ARG A 60 20.10 7.82 2.93
N ILE A 61 19.24 8.83 3.03
CA ILE A 61 19.63 10.20 3.39
C ILE A 61 19.38 10.42 4.86
N ARG A 62 20.47 10.62 5.61
CA ARG A 62 20.40 10.94 7.05
C ARG A 62 20.28 12.45 7.26
N LEU A 63 19.27 12.84 8.03
CA LEU A 63 19.18 14.16 8.65
C LEU A 63 19.47 14.00 10.15
N SER A 64 20.64 14.46 10.60
CA SER A 64 21.03 14.32 12.02
C SER A 64 20.01 15.01 12.94
N LYS A 65 19.82 14.45 14.15
CA LYS A 65 18.94 15.04 15.17
C LYS A 65 19.37 16.47 15.53
N ILE A 66 20.69 16.73 15.54
CA ILE A 66 21.27 18.06 15.82
C ILE A 66 20.89 19.03 14.70
N TYR A 67 21.03 18.63 13.42
CA TYR A 67 20.64 19.44 12.27
C TYR A 67 19.16 19.82 12.34
N LYS A 68 18.26 18.84 12.57
CA LYS A 68 16.82 19.07 12.73
C LYS A 68 16.50 20.04 13.88
N ARG A 69 17.20 19.92 15.01
CA ARG A 69 17.00 20.78 16.18
C ARG A 69 17.45 22.22 15.92
N ILE A 70 18.64 22.41 15.37
CA ILE A 70 19.21 23.76 15.15
C ILE A 70 18.49 24.46 13.99
N PHE A 71 18.48 23.86 12.83
CA PHE A 71 18.03 24.53 11.62
C PHE A 71 16.50 24.53 11.48
N GLN A 72 15.84 23.43 11.72
CA GLN A 72 14.38 23.34 11.53
C GLN A 72 13.57 23.86 12.72
N LYS A 73 14.01 23.62 13.98
CA LYS A 73 13.24 24.03 15.16
C LYS A 73 13.64 25.40 15.73
N ILE A 74 14.92 25.75 15.75
CA ILE A 74 15.41 27.00 16.34
C ILE A 74 15.45 28.13 15.33
N LEU A 75 16.08 27.90 14.17
CA LEU A 75 16.28 28.93 13.16
C LEU A 75 15.13 29.02 12.15
N GLY A 76 14.26 27.99 12.08
CA GLY A 76 13.20 27.92 11.07
C GLY A 76 13.71 27.91 9.63
N TRP A 77 15.01 27.66 9.44
CA TRP A 77 15.72 27.74 8.17
C TRP A 77 16.37 26.41 7.84
N ASP A 78 15.96 25.77 6.74
CA ASP A 78 16.56 24.52 6.30
C ASP A 78 17.60 24.80 5.19
N VAL A 79 18.82 25.19 5.61
CA VAL A 79 19.91 25.62 4.73
C VAL A 79 20.34 24.53 3.74
N TYR A 80 20.23 23.26 4.14
CA TYR A 80 20.54 22.12 3.29
C TYR A 80 19.48 21.05 3.47
N SER A 81 18.36 21.29 2.83
CA SER A 81 17.14 20.54 2.99
C SER A 81 17.27 19.06 2.58
N TYR A 82 16.30 18.24 2.97
CA TYR A 82 16.21 16.88 2.45
C TYR A 82 16.22 16.86 0.92
N ASN A 83 15.47 17.78 0.29
CA ASN A 83 15.42 17.89 -1.18
C ASN A 83 16.76 18.24 -1.82
N ASP A 84 17.58 19.08 -1.16
CA ASP A 84 18.93 19.40 -1.66
C ASP A 84 19.86 18.19 -1.62
N ARG A 85 19.73 17.38 -0.56
CA ARG A 85 20.49 16.11 -0.43
C ARG A 85 20.03 15.10 -1.48
N VAL A 86 18.72 14.96 -1.70
CA VAL A 86 18.16 14.13 -2.78
C VAL A 86 18.71 14.59 -4.14
N PHE A 87 18.67 15.90 -4.41
CA PHE A 87 19.20 16.45 -5.67
C PHE A 87 20.69 16.13 -5.87
N ASN A 88 21.49 16.19 -4.81
CA ASN A 88 22.91 15.84 -4.90
C ASN A 88 23.13 14.33 -5.15
N GLU A 89 22.33 13.45 -4.58
CA GLU A 89 22.39 12.02 -4.95
C GLU A 89 21.90 11.77 -6.39
N VAL A 90 20.84 12.45 -6.86
CA VAL A 90 20.41 12.41 -8.26
C VAL A 90 21.53 12.82 -9.21
N LYS A 91 22.27 13.89 -8.90
CA LYS A 91 23.45 14.31 -9.71
C LYS A 91 24.54 13.24 -9.77
N LYS A 92 24.83 12.56 -8.66
CA LYS A 92 25.85 11.48 -8.61
C LYS A 92 25.44 10.26 -9.41
N ILE A 93 24.15 9.88 -9.34
CA ILE A 93 23.60 8.75 -10.08
C ILE A 93 23.49 9.07 -11.56
N ASN A 94 23.11 10.29 -11.90
CA ASN A 94 22.79 10.77 -13.26
C ASN A 94 21.80 9.82 -13.95
N PRO A 95 20.56 9.69 -13.44
CA PRO A 95 19.60 8.73 -13.96
C PRO A 95 18.93 9.23 -15.25
N ASP A 96 18.43 8.31 -16.07
CA ASP A 96 17.57 8.63 -17.21
C ASP A 96 16.14 8.97 -16.77
N ILE A 97 15.69 8.34 -15.68
CA ILE A 97 14.36 8.55 -15.09
C ILE A 97 14.49 8.85 -13.60
N VAL A 98 13.83 9.90 -13.15
CA VAL A 98 13.55 10.15 -11.73
C VAL A 98 12.06 9.86 -11.49
N HIS A 99 11.78 8.89 -10.63
CA HIS A 99 10.44 8.43 -10.33
C HIS A 99 10.09 8.74 -8.87
N PHE A 100 9.28 9.77 -8.65
CA PHE A 100 8.82 10.20 -7.34
C PHE A 100 7.66 9.32 -6.86
N GLN A 101 7.80 8.76 -5.67
CA GLN A 101 6.81 7.89 -5.03
C GLN A 101 6.04 8.65 -3.96
N ASN A 102 4.78 8.97 -4.25
CA ASN A 102 3.88 9.67 -3.32
C ASN A 102 4.46 10.97 -2.74
N TYR A 103 5.32 11.63 -3.52
CA TYR A 103 6.13 12.77 -3.09
C TYR A 103 5.36 14.07 -3.29
N HIS A 104 4.68 14.57 -2.29
CA HIS A 104 3.78 15.73 -2.42
C HIS A 104 4.40 17.06 -1.96
N ASN A 105 5.40 17.04 -1.08
CA ASN A 105 6.04 18.26 -0.56
C ASN A 105 7.37 18.56 -1.26
N GLY A 106 7.42 19.71 -1.94
CA GLY A 106 8.65 20.21 -2.57
C GLY A 106 9.04 19.51 -3.88
N ILE A 107 8.15 18.66 -4.44
CA ILE A 107 8.41 18.02 -5.75
C ILE A 107 8.56 19.04 -6.86
N GLU A 108 7.78 20.13 -6.86
CA GLU A 108 7.83 21.20 -7.87
C GLU A 108 9.25 21.82 -7.97
N SER A 109 9.80 22.21 -6.82
CA SER A 109 11.13 22.80 -6.75
C SER A 109 12.22 21.78 -7.12
N LEU A 110 12.07 20.53 -6.67
CA LEU A 110 13.05 19.48 -6.96
C LEU A 110 13.01 19.05 -8.42
N ALA A 111 11.85 18.88 -9.02
CA ALA A 111 11.67 18.60 -10.44
C ALA A 111 12.27 19.73 -11.31
N ARG A 112 12.03 20.99 -10.93
CA ARG A 112 12.63 22.15 -11.61
C ARG A 112 14.14 22.14 -11.51
N LYS A 113 14.73 21.91 -10.34
CA LYS A 113 16.19 21.78 -10.15
C LYS A 113 16.77 20.68 -11.04
N ILE A 114 16.12 19.52 -11.10
CA ILE A 114 16.55 18.37 -11.93
C ILE A 114 16.52 18.75 -13.41
N LYS A 115 15.41 19.30 -13.91
CA LYS A 115 15.25 19.69 -15.31
C LYS A 115 16.17 20.86 -15.73
N THR A 116 16.47 21.79 -14.83
CA THR A 116 17.43 22.87 -15.07
C THR A 116 18.86 22.33 -15.18
N TRP A 117 19.21 21.35 -14.37
CA TRP A 117 20.52 20.71 -14.40
C TRP A 117 20.69 19.78 -15.61
N ASN A 118 19.69 18.94 -15.88
CA ASN A 118 19.67 18.04 -17.03
C ASN A 118 18.24 17.89 -17.55
N LYS A 119 17.94 18.53 -18.67
CA LYS A 119 16.60 18.54 -19.29
C LYS A 119 16.16 17.19 -19.85
N ASP A 120 17.10 16.28 -20.12
CA ASP A 120 16.84 14.99 -20.76
C ASP A 120 16.34 13.94 -19.75
N ILE A 121 16.57 14.15 -18.45
CA ILE A 121 16.02 13.30 -17.39
C ILE A 121 14.49 13.36 -17.43
N LYS A 122 13.85 12.22 -17.55
CA LYS A 122 12.38 12.11 -17.43
C LYS A 122 11.95 12.11 -15.97
N VAL A 123 11.00 12.97 -15.62
CA VAL A 123 10.49 13.14 -14.26
C VAL A 123 9.07 12.62 -14.17
N ILE A 124 8.87 11.58 -13.36
CA ILE A 124 7.61 10.88 -13.18
C ILE A 124 7.13 11.04 -11.75
N LEU A 125 5.85 11.34 -11.56
CA LEU A 125 5.19 11.33 -10.25
C LEU A 125 4.21 10.16 -10.17
N HIS A 126 4.37 9.28 -9.18
CA HIS A 126 3.47 8.18 -8.90
C HIS A 126 2.68 8.46 -7.61
N LEU A 127 1.37 8.46 -7.72
CA LEU A 127 0.43 8.77 -6.65
C LEU A 127 -0.32 7.50 -6.21
N HIS A 128 -0.29 7.23 -4.92
CA HIS A 128 -1.01 6.11 -4.30
C HIS A 128 -2.18 6.57 -3.43
N ASN A 129 -2.28 7.89 -3.18
CA ASN A 129 -3.33 8.52 -2.38
C ASN A 129 -3.71 9.88 -2.97
N PHE A 130 -4.86 10.40 -2.57
CA PHE A 130 -5.24 11.78 -2.87
C PHE A 130 -4.38 12.77 -2.08
N TYR A 131 -3.95 13.83 -2.77
CA TYR A 131 -3.27 14.98 -2.18
C TYR A 131 -3.90 16.26 -2.71
N ASP A 132 -3.87 17.31 -1.91
CA ASP A 132 -4.24 18.64 -2.37
C ASP A 132 -3.04 19.28 -3.10
N PHE A 133 -3.21 19.44 -4.41
CA PHE A 133 -2.25 20.10 -5.29
C PHE A 133 -2.77 21.46 -5.80
N LYS A 134 -3.81 21.98 -5.19
CA LYS A 134 -4.32 23.33 -5.50
C LYS A 134 -3.21 24.37 -5.43
N ASN A 135 -3.14 25.23 -6.45
CA ASN A 135 -2.12 26.29 -6.58
C ASN A 135 -0.67 25.81 -6.70
N LYS A 136 -0.43 24.54 -7.01
CA LYS A 136 0.91 24.01 -7.29
C LYS A 136 1.19 23.95 -8.78
N ASN A 137 2.44 24.26 -9.18
CA ASN A 137 2.87 24.24 -10.57
C ASN A 137 3.76 23.04 -10.85
N PHE A 138 3.28 22.10 -11.66
CA PHE A 138 3.96 20.87 -12.05
C PHE A 138 4.47 20.88 -13.50
N ASP A 139 4.84 22.04 -14.03
CA ASP A 139 5.31 22.26 -15.41
C ASP A 139 6.56 21.45 -15.83
N LYS A 140 7.17 20.74 -14.89
CA LYS A 140 8.40 19.96 -15.10
C LYS A 140 8.20 18.44 -14.96
N LEU A 141 6.96 17.98 -14.88
CA LEU A 141 6.66 16.55 -14.92
C LEU A 141 6.50 16.08 -16.38
N ASP A 142 7.12 14.96 -16.70
CA ASP A 142 6.92 14.28 -18.00
C ASP A 142 5.72 13.33 -17.90
N ALA A 143 5.53 12.68 -16.74
CA ALA A 143 4.44 11.72 -16.56
C ALA A 143 3.86 11.72 -15.14
N VAL A 144 2.58 11.32 -15.05
CA VAL A 144 1.89 11.02 -13.80
C VAL A 144 1.35 9.60 -13.85
N ILE A 145 1.60 8.85 -12.78
CA ILE A 145 1.08 7.50 -12.56
C ILE A 145 0.15 7.51 -11.35
N THR A 146 -0.92 6.75 -11.40
CA THR A 146 -1.77 6.46 -10.23
C THR A 146 -1.93 4.95 -10.04
N CYS A 147 -2.25 4.52 -8.81
CA CYS A 147 -2.44 3.10 -8.51
C CYS A 147 -3.83 2.56 -8.88
N SER A 148 -4.75 3.41 -9.34
CA SER A 148 -6.09 3.04 -9.77
C SER A 148 -6.70 4.06 -10.74
N ASP A 149 -7.64 3.61 -11.56
CA ASP A 149 -8.45 4.50 -12.41
C ASP A 149 -9.30 5.45 -11.58
N PHE A 150 -9.82 4.97 -10.45
CA PHE A 150 -10.55 5.80 -9.49
C PHE A 150 -9.71 6.99 -9.02
N LEU A 151 -8.47 6.76 -8.63
CA LEU A 151 -7.58 7.83 -8.21
C LEU A 151 -7.28 8.79 -9.36
N MET A 152 -7.05 8.28 -10.58
CA MET A 152 -6.78 9.08 -11.76
C MET A 152 -7.97 10.02 -12.11
N LYS A 153 -9.18 9.48 -12.12
CA LYS A 153 -10.39 10.19 -12.54
C LYS A 153 -10.91 11.19 -11.49
N ASN A 154 -10.67 10.92 -10.21
CA ASN A 154 -11.24 11.70 -9.10
C ASN A 154 -10.23 12.62 -8.42
N PHE A 155 -9.07 12.83 -9.02
CA PHE A 155 -8.08 13.76 -8.50
C PHE A 155 -8.51 15.19 -8.88
N GLU A 156 -8.91 16.01 -7.92
CA GLU A 156 -9.44 17.36 -8.17
C GLU A 156 -8.41 18.28 -8.88
N TYR A 157 -7.13 18.14 -8.51
CA TYR A 157 -6.02 18.92 -9.09
C TYR A 157 -4.90 17.97 -9.49
N LEU A 158 -5.15 17.10 -10.47
CA LEU A 158 -4.13 16.19 -10.99
C LEU A 158 -2.99 17.01 -11.63
N PRO A 159 -1.74 16.76 -11.26
CA PRO A 159 -0.61 17.45 -11.87
C PRO A 159 -0.60 17.32 -13.39
N ASN A 160 -0.36 18.44 -14.09
CA ASN A 160 -0.26 18.42 -15.54
C ASN A 160 1.04 17.71 -15.99
N ALA A 161 0.90 16.80 -16.94
CA ALA A 161 2.01 16.06 -17.52
C ALA A 161 1.65 15.64 -18.96
N LYS A 162 2.65 15.21 -19.73
CA LYS A 162 2.42 14.71 -21.08
C LYS A 162 1.83 13.31 -21.10
N PHE A 163 2.24 12.45 -20.16
CA PHE A 163 1.82 11.06 -20.08
C PHE A 163 1.08 10.79 -18.79
N TYR A 164 0.01 10.01 -18.89
CA TYR A 164 -0.75 9.51 -17.75
C TYR A 164 -0.90 7.99 -17.85
N LYS A 165 -0.70 7.30 -16.73
CA LYS A 165 -0.84 5.84 -16.69
C LYS A 165 -1.38 5.37 -15.35
N VAL A 166 -2.24 4.37 -15.39
CA VAL A 166 -2.59 3.59 -14.20
C VAL A 166 -1.67 2.37 -14.13
N ILE A 167 -0.91 2.27 -13.03
CA ILE A 167 -0.07 1.11 -12.70
C ILE A 167 -0.47 0.63 -11.31
N LYS A 168 -1.13 -0.50 -11.26
CA LYS A 168 -1.72 -1.04 -10.03
C LYS A 168 -0.64 -1.47 -9.03
N ASN A 169 -1.06 -1.66 -7.78
CA ASN A 169 -0.22 -2.32 -6.79
C ASN A 169 -0.18 -3.83 -7.06
N GLY A 170 0.87 -4.49 -6.59
CA GLY A 170 1.07 -5.92 -6.76
C GLY A 170 1.09 -6.68 -5.44
N VAL A 171 1.14 -7.99 -5.55
CA VAL A 171 1.36 -8.94 -4.46
C VAL A 171 2.40 -9.97 -4.85
N ASP A 172 3.19 -10.43 -3.87
CA ASP A 172 4.12 -11.54 -4.06
C ASP A 172 3.33 -12.87 -4.01
N VAL A 173 2.91 -13.35 -5.16
CA VAL A 173 2.06 -14.54 -5.30
C VAL A 173 2.76 -15.85 -4.86
N ASP A 174 4.08 -15.87 -4.78
CA ASP A 174 4.85 -17.02 -4.29
C ASP A 174 4.95 -17.03 -2.76
N LYS A 175 4.98 -15.86 -2.15
CA LYS A 175 4.96 -15.67 -0.70
C LYS A 175 3.53 -15.74 -0.16
N PHE A 176 2.62 -15.01 -0.77
CA PHE A 176 1.19 -15.00 -0.42
C PHE A 176 0.47 -16.09 -1.21
N LYS A 177 0.61 -17.32 -0.75
CA LYS A 177 -0.07 -18.50 -1.31
C LYS A 177 -0.64 -19.36 -0.21
N LYS A 178 -1.54 -20.25 -0.56
CA LYS A 178 -2.08 -21.23 0.36
C LYS A 178 -0.98 -22.12 0.90
N ILE A 179 -0.90 -22.21 2.23
CA ILE A 179 0.00 -23.10 2.96
C ILE A 179 -0.86 -24.14 3.70
N ASN A 180 -0.57 -25.40 3.45
CA ASN A 180 -1.23 -26.49 4.18
C ASN A 180 -0.55 -26.65 5.54
N PHE A 181 -1.20 -26.20 6.60
CA PHE A 181 -0.81 -26.49 7.98
C PHE A 181 -2.01 -27.04 8.74
N LYS A 182 -1.74 -27.76 9.83
CA LYS A 182 -2.78 -28.27 10.69
C LYS A 182 -3.51 -27.08 11.32
N LYS A 183 -4.77 -26.92 10.95
CA LYS A 183 -5.61 -25.83 11.42
C LYS A 183 -6.40 -26.30 12.65
N ASP A 184 -6.65 -25.39 13.59
CA ASP A 184 -7.62 -25.62 14.66
C ASP A 184 -9.00 -25.89 14.06
N GLU A 185 -9.86 -26.59 14.84
CA GLU A 185 -11.23 -26.90 14.41
C GLU A 185 -12.12 -25.65 14.26
N LYS A 186 -11.65 -24.50 14.75
CA LYS A 186 -12.40 -23.25 14.72
C LYS A 186 -12.29 -22.54 13.36
N ILE A 187 -13.38 -21.91 12.98
CA ILE A 187 -13.44 -21.01 11.82
C ILE A 187 -12.94 -19.63 12.25
N ILE A 188 -11.89 -19.15 11.61
CA ILE A 188 -11.28 -17.86 11.94
C ILE A 188 -11.73 -16.79 10.96
N ILE A 189 -12.34 -15.72 11.48
CA ILE A 189 -12.72 -14.53 10.74
C ILE A 189 -11.72 -13.41 11.11
N GLY A 190 -10.91 -12.96 10.15
CA GLY A 190 -9.80 -12.08 10.41
C GLY A 190 -9.91 -10.71 9.77
N PHE A 191 -9.23 -9.76 10.39
CA PHE A 191 -8.96 -8.41 9.87
C PHE A 191 -7.47 -8.13 10.02
N ILE A 192 -6.86 -7.58 8.96
CA ILE A 192 -5.48 -7.06 9.02
C ILE A 192 -5.46 -5.61 8.58
N GLY A 193 -4.90 -4.74 9.41
CA GLY A 193 -4.75 -3.33 9.07
C GLY A 193 -4.49 -2.45 10.29
N ARG A 194 -4.10 -1.20 10.05
CA ARG A 194 -3.95 -0.22 11.13
C ARG A 194 -5.28 -0.04 11.86
N ILE A 195 -5.24 -0.03 13.19
CA ILE A 195 -6.44 0.18 14.01
C ILE A 195 -6.72 1.68 14.11
N VAL A 196 -7.42 2.19 13.11
CA VAL A 196 -7.80 3.60 12.97
C VAL A 196 -9.23 3.70 12.45
N SER A 197 -9.93 4.81 12.74
CA SER A 197 -11.35 4.99 12.35
C SER A 197 -11.60 4.84 10.86
N GLN A 198 -10.63 5.25 10.01
CA GLN A 198 -10.73 5.13 8.56
C GLN A 198 -10.78 3.66 8.07
N LYS A 199 -10.46 2.69 8.92
CA LYS A 199 -10.51 1.25 8.59
C LYS A 199 -11.74 0.56 9.13
N ASN A 200 -12.66 1.31 9.79
CA ASN A 200 -13.99 0.84 10.22
C ASN A 200 -13.95 -0.49 11.02
N VAL A 201 -12.96 -0.61 11.92
CA VAL A 201 -12.70 -1.86 12.67
C VAL A 201 -13.90 -2.24 13.58
N GLU A 202 -14.76 -1.30 13.92
CA GLU A 202 -16.00 -1.52 14.68
C GLU A 202 -16.90 -2.57 14.05
N TYR A 203 -16.91 -2.72 12.73
CA TYR A 203 -17.70 -3.76 12.05
C TYR A 203 -17.25 -5.18 12.37
N MET A 204 -15.97 -5.37 12.73
CA MET A 204 -15.48 -6.66 13.23
C MET A 204 -16.10 -7.00 14.59
N ILE A 205 -16.29 -5.99 15.45
CA ILE A 205 -16.90 -6.19 16.79
C ILE A 205 -18.40 -6.46 16.66
N GLU A 206 -19.08 -5.71 15.80
CA GLU A 206 -20.51 -5.95 15.53
C GLU A 206 -20.72 -7.36 14.92
N LEU A 207 -19.83 -7.78 14.03
CA LEU A 207 -19.87 -9.11 13.45
C LEU A 207 -19.60 -10.20 14.53
N ALA A 208 -18.59 -10.03 15.37
CA ALA A 208 -18.31 -10.94 16.48
C ALA A 208 -19.49 -11.06 17.46
N ARG A 209 -20.22 -9.96 17.68
CA ARG A 209 -21.45 -9.95 18.47
C ARG A 209 -22.55 -10.82 17.85
N GLU A 210 -22.74 -10.76 16.54
CA GLU A 210 -23.71 -11.61 15.84
C GLU A 210 -23.38 -13.10 15.96
N PHE A 211 -22.09 -13.47 16.06
CA PHE A 211 -21.62 -14.85 16.24
C PHE A 211 -21.40 -15.27 17.70
N LYS A 212 -21.77 -14.45 18.68
CA LYS A 212 -21.46 -14.67 20.10
C LYS A 212 -21.87 -16.06 20.63
N ASN A 213 -22.96 -16.62 20.13
CA ASN A 213 -23.52 -17.91 20.58
C ASN A 213 -23.09 -19.10 19.68
N LEU A 214 -22.09 -18.90 18.81
CA LEU A 214 -21.54 -19.89 17.89
C LEU A 214 -20.07 -20.12 18.23
N PRO A 215 -19.74 -21.05 19.13
CA PRO A 215 -18.40 -21.19 19.71
C PRO A 215 -17.33 -21.67 18.71
N GLU A 216 -17.74 -22.20 17.57
CA GLU A 216 -16.88 -22.61 16.48
C GLU A 216 -16.27 -21.41 15.70
N TYR A 217 -16.77 -20.17 15.88
CA TYR A 217 -16.29 -18.98 15.21
C TYR A 217 -15.45 -18.12 16.14
N ASN A 218 -14.24 -17.80 15.72
CA ASN A 218 -13.34 -16.86 16.41
C ASN A 218 -12.96 -15.70 15.49
N PHE A 219 -12.74 -14.53 16.11
CA PHE A 219 -12.39 -13.27 15.41
C PHE A 219 -11.00 -12.81 15.80
N LYS A 220 -10.17 -12.45 14.80
CA LYS A 220 -8.83 -11.92 15.01
C LYS A 220 -8.69 -10.55 14.35
N ILE A 221 -8.31 -9.55 15.13
CA ILE A 221 -7.98 -8.22 14.65
C ILE A 221 -6.48 -8.04 14.82
N ILE A 222 -5.74 -7.98 13.69
CA ILE A 222 -4.29 -7.85 13.67
C ILE A 222 -3.91 -6.47 13.14
N GLY A 223 -3.18 -5.68 13.93
CA GLY A 223 -2.72 -4.40 13.44
C GLY A 223 -2.06 -3.47 14.42
N GLU A 224 -1.38 -2.47 13.89
CA GLU A 224 -0.69 -1.46 14.69
C GLU A 224 -1.69 -0.55 15.41
N ILE A 225 -1.54 -0.46 16.73
CA ILE A 225 -2.24 0.51 17.56
C ILE A 225 -1.43 1.80 17.54
N ILE A 226 -1.88 2.78 16.77
CA ILE A 226 -1.19 4.07 16.64
C ILE A 226 -1.40 4.89 17.93
N LYS A 227 -0.32 5.17 18.67
CA LYS A 227 -0.34 5.92 19.93
C LYS A 227 -0.61 7.43 19.79
N ARG A 228 -1.06 7.92 18.65
CA ARG A 228 -1.57 9.28 18.49
C ARG A 228 -2.94 9.38 19.16
N LYS A 229 -3.22 10.48 19.86
CA LYS A 229 -4.38 10.65 20.75
C LYS A 229 -5.69 10.11 20.14
N ASP A 230 -6.08 10.60 18.97
CA ASP A 230 -7.35 10.25 18.34
C ASP A 230 -7.46 8.75 17.99
N ASN A 231 -6.37 8.16 17.50
CA ASN A 231 -6.34 6.74 17.15
C ASN A 231 -6.34 5.84 18.39
N TYR A 232 -5.67 6.29 19.45
CA TYR A 232 -5.67 5.56 20.71
C TYR A 232 -7.01 5.62 21.42
N GLU A 233 -7.72 6.75 21.38
CA GLU A 233 -9.10 6.87 21.89
C GLU A 233 -10.06 5.97 21.07
N TYR A 234 -9.92 5.92 19.76
CA TYR A 234 -10.66 5.00 18.93
C TYR A 234 -10.42 3.53 19.33
N TYR A 235 -9.16 3.11 19.49
CA TYR A 235 -8.84 1.76 19.98
C TYR A 235 -9.50 1.47 21.34
N LYS A 236 -9.42 2.40 22.31
CA LYS A 236 -10.06 2.24 23.62
C LYS A 236 -11.59 2.08 23.49
N SER A 237 -12.19 2.82 22.57
CA SER A 237 -13.63 2.69 22.33
C SER A 237 -14.02 1.29 21.81
N LEU A 238 -13.18 0.70 20.96
CA LEU A 238 -13.38 -0.68 20.47
C LEU A 238 -13.26 -1.71 21.61
N VAL A 239 -12.23 -1.60 22.45
CA VAL A 239 -12.05 -2.48 23.62
C VAL A 239 -13.22 -2.35 24.60
N LYS A 240 -13.73 -1.13 24.79
CA LYS A 240 -14.91 -0.88 25.63
C LYS A 240 -16.14 -1.62 25.09
N LYS A 241 -16.42 -1.52 23.78
CA LYS A 241 -17.52 -2.27 23.13
C LYS A 241 -17.40 -3.77 23.30
N VAL A 242 -16.20 -4.36 23.16
CA VAL A 242 -15.97 -5.80 23.38
C VAL A 242 -16.38 -6.20 24.80
N LYS A 243 -16.04 -5.40 25.82
CA LYS A 243 -16.43 -5.63 27.21
C LYS A 243 -17.93 -5.44 27.42
N GLU A 244 -18.54 -4.38 26.90
CA GLU A 244 -19.97 -4.09 27.02
C GLU A 244 -20.84 -5.21 26.42
N TYR A 245 -20.39 -5.79 25.29
CA TYR A 245 -21.11 -6.92 24.66
C TYR A 245 -20.77 -8.29 25.29
N ASN A 246 -19.84 -8.36 26.26
CA ASN A 246 -19.29 -9.57 26.83
C ASN A 246 -18.87 -10.58 25.77
N LEU A 247 -17.98 -10.16 24.84
CA LEU A 247 -17.49 -11.01 23.77
C LEU A 247 -16.23 -11.76 24.22
N ASN A 248 -16.23 -13.07 24.04
CA ASN A 248 -15.08 -13.97 24.33
C ASN A 248 -14.54 -14.61 23.05
N ASN A 249 -15.17 -14.32 21.90
CA ASN A 249 -14.84 -14.88 20.60
C ASN A 249 -14.03 -13.91 19.71
N ILE A 250 -13.49 -12.83 20.27
CA ILE A 250 -12.70 -11.82 19.53
C ILE A 250 -11.44 -11.44 20.30
N GLU A 251 -10.32 -11.34 19.59
CA GLU A 251 -9.04 -10.91 20.15
C GLU A 251 -8.36 -9.83 19.29
N PHE A 252 -7.64 -8.94 19.96
CA PHE A 252 -6.75 -7.97 19.34
C PHE A 252 -5.32 -8.49 19.45
N LEU A 253 -4.65 -8.61 18.29
CA LEU A 253 -3.26 -9.02 18.20
C LEU A 253 -2.41 -7.85 17.73
N ASP A 254 -1.20 -7.75 18.29
CA ASP A 254 -0.23 -6.73 17.90
C ASP A 254 0.12 -6.82 16.41
N ASN A 255 0.73 -5.74 15.92
CA ASN A 255 1.24 -5.70 14.56
C ASN A 255 2.26 -6.81 14.34
N ILE A 256 2.08 -7.55 13.26
CA ILE A 256 2.99 -8.60 12.82
C ILE A 256 3.96 -8.07 11.78
N SER A 257 5.17 -8.64 11.75
CA SER A 257 6.17 -8.25 10.76
C SER A 257 5.71 -8.59 9.32
N PRO A 258 6.10 -7.81 8.31
CA PRO A 258 5.66 -8.01 6.92
C PRO A 258 5.99 -9.40 6.34
N ASP A 259 7.01 -10.06 6.87
CA ASP A 259 7.39 -11.42 6.49
C ASP A 259 6.43 -12.49 7.01
N LYS A 260 5.62 -12.20 8.04
CA LYS A 260 4.65 -13.12 8.67
C LYS A 260 3.19 -12.87 8.29
N VAL A 261 2.89 -11.78 7.57
CA VAL A 261 1.51 -11.41 7.23
C VAL A 261 0.81 -12.51 6.41
N HIS A 262 1.52 -13.16 5.49
CA HIS A 262 0.97 -14.28 4.70
C HIS A 262 0.51 -15.46 5.57
N ALA A 263 1.18 -15.72 6.70
CA ALA A 263 0.77 -16.79 7.63
C ALA A 263 -0.55 -16.44 8.32
N ALA A 264 -0.76 -15.16 8.68
CA ALA A 264 -2.04 -14.73 9.26
C ALA A 264 -3.21 -14.87 8.27
N TYR A 265 -3.03 -14.50 7.01
CA TYR A 265 -4.08 -14.76 6.00
C TYR A 265 -4.36 -16.24 5.78
N ASN A 266 -3.36 -17.10 5.91
CA ASN A 266 -3.53 -18.55 5.82
C ASN A 266 -4.29 -19.13 7.02
N ASP A 267 -4.22 -18.47 8.18
CA ASP A 267 -5.02 -18.83 9.35
C ASP A 267 -6.51 -18.42 9.21
N PHE A 268 -6.82 -17.43 8.38
CA PHE A 268 -8.17 -16.93 8.20
C PHE A 268 -8.97 -17.76 7.19
N ASP A 269 -10.18 -18.19 7.60
CA ASP A 269 -11.19 -18.73 6.68
C ASP A 269 -11.87 -17.64 5.89
N PHE A 270 -12.08 -16.50 6.56
CA PHE A 270 -12.66 -15.29 5.99
C PHE A 270 -11.84 -14.07 6.39
N THR A 271 -11.56 -13.22 5.42
CA THR A 271 -10.95 -11.89 5.66
C THR A 271 -12.01 -10.80 5.47
N ILE A 272 -12.28 -10.03 6.53
CA ILE A 272 -13.26 -8.93 6.48
C ILE A 272 -12.51 -7.63 6.17
N ILE A 273 -12.99 -6.88 5.17
CA ILE A 273 -12.38 -5.64 4.70
C ILE A 273 -13.46 -4.53 4.60
N PRO A 274 -13.77 -3.84 5.70
CA PRO A 274 -14.82 -2.83 5.71
C PRO A 274 -14.28 -1.46 5.26
N LEU A 275 -13.99 -1.29 3.97
CA LEU A 275 -13.37 -0.09 3.41
C LEU A 275 -14.27 1.15 3.50
N ASN A 276 -13.65 2.32 3.66
CA ASN A 276 -14.30 3.60 3.40
C ASN A 276 -14.20 3.96 1.88
N ASP A 277 -14.97 4.95 1.44
CA ASP A 277 -15.05 5.34 0.03
C ASP A 277 -13.74 5.95 -0.53
N LYS A 278 -12.84 6.39 0.34
CA LYS A 278 -11.58 7.07 -0.05
C LYS A 278 -10.40 6.11 -0.22
N GLU A 279 -10.57 4.81 0.01
CA GLU A 279 -9.51 3.84 -0.23
C GLU A 279 -9.22 3.74 -1.73
N SER A 280 -8.00 4.03 -2.13
CA SER A 280 -7.61 4.13 -3.54
C SER A 280 -7.39 2.79 -4.23
N PHE A 281 -7.02 1.71 -3.48
CA PHE A 281 -6.73 0.40 -4.08
C PHE A 281 -7.03 -0.77 -3.14
N CYS A 282 -6.52 -0.77 -1.90
CA CYS A 282 -6.60 -1.85 -0.92
C CYS A 282 -5.69 -3.07 -1.18
N MET A 283 -4.43 -2.98 -0.75
CA MET A 283 -3.46 -4.09 -0.82
C MET A 283 -3.92 -5.34 -0.06
N VAL A 284 -4.56 -5.16 1.11
CA VAL A 284 -5.08 -6.26 1.97
C VAL A 284 -5.99 -7.21 1.19
N GLY A 285 -6.77 -6.68 0.22
CA GLY A 285 -7.65 -7.50 -0.61
C GLY A 285 -6.88 -8.50 -1.47
N ILE A 286 -5.90 -8.04 -2.24
CA ILE A 286 -5.11 -8.93 -3.11
C ILE A 286 -4.19 -9.87 -2.31
N GLU A 287 -3.71 -9.46 -1.13
CA GLU A 287 -2.92 -10.30 -0.22
C GLU A 287 -3.77 -11.46 0.34
N ALA A 288 -4.97 -11.16 0.84
CA ALA A 288 -5.90 -12.16 1.34
C ALA A 288 -6.37 -13.13 0.25
N MET A 289 -6.76 -12.59 -0.92
CA MET A 289 -7.17 -13.37 -2.09
C MET A 289 -6.04 -14.28 -2.59
N SER A 290 -4.81 -13.79 -2.58
CA SER A 290 -3.64 -14.56 -2.98
C SER A 290 -3.35 -15.73 -2.04
N CYS A 291 -3.64 -15.59 -0.73
CA CYS A 291 -3.57 -16.66 0.27
C CYS A 291 -4.80 -17.57 0.31
N GLU A 292 -5.75 -17.41 -0.62
CA GLU A 292 -7.01 -18.16 -0.65
C GLU A 292 -7.88 -18.01 0.62
N SER A 293 -7.74 -16.90 1.34
CA SER A 293 -8.70 -16.49 2.36
C SER A 293 -9.94 -15.90 1.68
N PHE A 294 -11.13 -16.33 2.08
CA PHE A 294 -12.36 -15.83 1.45
C PHE A 294 -12.59 -14.36 1.84
N VAL A 295 -12.55 -13.47 0.88
CA VAL A 295 -12.71 -12.03 1.13
C VAL A 295 -14.18 -11.64 1.17
N ILE A 296 -14.60 -11.01 2.28
CA ILE A 296 -15.87 -10.32 2.43
C ILE A 296 -15.59 -8.85 2.68
N ALA A 297 -16.08 -7.98 1.82
CA ALA A 297 -15.74 -6.58 1.88
C ALA A 297 -16.95 -5.66 1.72
N ARG A 298 -16.82 -4.46 2.26
CA ARG A 298 -17.48 -3.29 1.69
C ARG A 298 -16.42 -2.63 0.82
N ALA A 299 -16.60 -2.71 -0.49
CA ALA A 299 -15.62 -2.20 -1.42
C ALA A 299 -15.69 -0.69 -1.56
N SER A 300 -14.52 -0.03 -1.63
CA SER A 300 -14.38 1.35 -2.09
C SER A 300 -14.42 1.40 -3.62
N GLU A 301 -14.63 2.58 -4.19
CA GLU A 301 -14.61 2.72 -5.65
C GLU A 301 -13.28 2.27 -6.28
N GLY A 302 -12.13 2.54 -5.61
CA GLY A 302 -10.82 2.08 -6.08
C GLY A 302 -10.62 0.57 -5.97
N SER A 303 -11.23 -0.09 -4.99
CA SER A 303 -11.14 -1.55 -4.86
C SER A 303 -12.13 -2.29 -5.75
N LYS A 304 -13.24 -1.67 -6.16
CA LYS A 304 -14.19 -2.23 -7.14
C LYS A 304 -13.56 -2.48 -8.51
N GLU A 305 -12.40 -1.89 -8.78
CA GLU A 305 -11.65 -2.19 -10.01
C GLU A 305 -11.15 -3.64 -10.10
N TYR A 306 -11.13 -4.36 -8.99
CA TYR A 306 -10.71 -5.76 -8.95
C TYR A 306 -11.60 -6.63 -8.04
N MET A 307 -12.32 -6.06 -7.08
CA MET A 307 -13.28 -6.79 -6.25
C MET A 307 -14.63 -6.87 -6.94
N VAL A 308 -14.97 -8.06 -7.45
CA VAL A 308 -16.22 -8.30 -8.18
C VAL A 308 -17.09 -9.25 -7.36
N ASP A 309 -18.29 -8.77 -7.01
CA ASP A 309 -19.23 -9.51 -6.15
C ASP A 309 -19.60 -10.88 -6.76
N ASN A 310 -19.60 -11.89 -5.92
CA ASN A 310 -19.87 -13.29 -6.27
C ASN A 310 -18.94 -13.91 -7.34
N GLU A 311 -17.92 -13.18 -7.80
CA GLU A 311 -16.92 -13.69 -8.74
C GLU A 311 -15.61 -14.06 -8.02
N ASN A 312 -15.01 -13.10 -7.30
CA ASN A 312 -13.74 -13.27 -6.59
C ASN A 312 -13.77 -12.82 -5.12
N CYS A 313 -14.90 -12.33 -4.65
CA CYS A 313 -15.17 -11.95 -3.26
C CYS A 313 -16.68 -11.86 -3.03
N LYS A 314 -17.07 -11.57 -1.79
CA LYS A 314 -18.45 -11.15 -1.47
C LYS A 314 -18.48 -9.71 -1.01
N LEU A 315 -19.37 -8.91 -1.60
CA LEU A 315 -19.53 -7.49 -1.27
C LEU A 315 -20.84 -7.22 -0.53
N PHE A 316 -20.75 -6.33 0.45
CA PHE A 316 -21.91 -5.82 1.18
C PHE A 316 -21.75 -4.32 1.42
N ASP A 317 -22.86 -3.59 1.48
CA ASP A 317 -22.88 -2.22 2.00
C ASP A 317 -22.93 -2.24 3.54
N PHE A 318 -22.69 -1.08 4.18
CA PHE A 318 -22.70 -0.99 5.64
C PHE A 318 -24.08 -1.18 6.27
N ASP A 319 -25.17 -0.99 5.50
CA ASP A 319 -26.52 -1.25 6.02
C ASP A 319 -26.67 -2.71 6.46
N ASN A 320 -26.90 -2.90 7.76
CA ASN A 320 -26.99 -4.24 8.38
C ASN A 320 -25.82 -5.18 8.06
N PHE A 321 -24.62 -4.64 7.85
CA PHE A 321 -23.43 -5.37 7.40
C PHE A 321 -23.20 -6.65 8.21
N ALA A 322 -23.09 -6.56 9.53
CA ALA A 322 -22.80 -7.71 10.38
C ALA A 322 -23.84 -8.85 10.25
N LYS A 323 -25.12 -8.48 10.16
CA LYS A 323 -26.21 -9.42 10.01
C LYS A 323 -26.19 -10.15 8.66
N LYS A 324 -26.03 -9.37 7.59
CA LYS A 324 -25.95 -9.90 6.20
C LYS A 324 -24.72 -10.80 6.02
N VAL A 325 -23.57 -10.40 6.58
CA VAL A 325 -22.33 -11.21 6.53
C VAL A 325 -22.51 -12.51 7.29
N LYS A 326 -23.09 -12.48 8.49
CA LYS A 326 -23.40 -13.70 9.24
C LYS A 326 -24.29 -14.64 8.45
N GLU A 327 -25.41 -14.15 7.95
CA GLU A 327 -26.36 -14.95 7.17
C GLU A 327 -25.66 -15.58 5.94
N TYR A 328 -24.85 -14.83 5.24
CA TYR A 328 -24.10 -15.33 4.09
C TYR A 328 -23.09 -16.42 4.48
N ILE A 329 -22.28 -16.20 5.54
CA ILE A 329 -21.29 -17.17 5.99
C ILE A 329 -21.95 -18.50 6.39
N LEU A 330 -23.08 -18.46 7.12
CA LEU A 330 -23.81 -19.65 7.57
C LEU A 330 -24.46 -20.44 6.42
N ASN A 331 -24.79 -19.77 5.32
CA ASN A 331 -25.42 -20.39 4.15
C ASN A 331 -24.46 -20.71 3.00
N LEU A 332 -23.18 -20.27 3.10
CA LEU A 332 -22.18 -20.43 2.04
C LEU A 332 -21.83 -21.91 1.84
N LYS A 333 -22.13 -22.42 0.65
CA LYS A 333 -21.85 -23.81 0.29
C LYS A 333 -20.44 -23.98 -0.27
N TYR A 334 -19.86 -25.15 -0.03
CA TYR A 334 -18.49 -25.47 -0.45
C TYR A 334 -18.21 -25.21 -1.96
N PRO A 335 -19.04 -25.61 -2.92
CA PRO A 335 -18.76 -25.37 -4.34
C PRO A 335 -18.67 -23.88 -4.69
N GLU A 336 -19.52 -23.05 -4.11
CA GLU A 336 -19.51 -21.60 -4.31
C GLU A 336 -18.25 -21.00 -3.68
N ARG A 337 -17.97 -21.35 -2.41
CA ARG A 337 -16.76 -20.90 -1.72
C ARG A 337 -15.50 -21.21 -2.51
N HIS A 338 -15.35 -22.45 -2.98
CA HIS A 338 -14.20 -22.90 -3.75
C HIS A 338 -14.04 -22.14 -5.06
N ARG A 339 -15.13 -21.95 -5.80
CA ARG A 339 -15.14 -21.21 -7.07
C ARG A 339 -14.65 -19.76 -6.87
N ILE A 340 -15.20 -19.06 -5.88
CA ILE A 340 -14.85 -17.65 -5.60
C ILE A 340 -13.38 -17.53 -5.21
N ILE A 341 -12.88 -18.39 -4.33
CA ILE A 341 -11.47 -18.41 -3.91
C ILE A 341 -10.54 -18.71 -5.08
N SER A 342 -10.86 -19.69 -5.92
CA SER A 342 -10.05 -20.05 -7.08
C SER A 342 -9.98 -18.91 -8.10
N ASN A 343 -11.09 -18.24 -8.36
CA ASN A 343 -11.12 -17.06 -9.23
C ASN A 343 -10.29 -15.91 -8.66
N ALA A 344 -10.38 -15.67 -7.34
CA ALA A 344 -9.62 -14.64 -6.65
C ALA A 344 -8.11 -14.89 -6.75
N ARG A 345 -7.67 -16.12 -6.50
CA ARG A 345 -6.26 -16.53 -6.63
C ARG A 345 -5.76 -16.35 -8.05
N LYS A 346 -6.48 -16.88 -9.04
CA LYS A 346 -6.15 -16.76 -10.45
C LYS A 346 -6.00 -15.29 -10.88
N MET A 347 -6.95 -14.46 -10.50
CA MET A 347 -6.89 -13.01 -10.76
C MET A 347 -5.61 -12.36 -10.19
N CYS A 348 -5.21 -12.75 -8.96
CA CYS A 348 -3.98 -12.22 -8.35
C CYS A 348 -2.73 -12.64 -9.14
N GLU A 349 -2.65 -13.89 -9.56
CA GLU A 349 -1.53 -14.42 -10.35
C GLU A 349 -1.40 -13.75 -11.72
N GLU A 350 -2.53 -13.58 -12.43
CA GLU A 350 -2.55 -13.04 -13.79
C GLU A 350 -2.36 -11.53 -13.85
N ASN A 351 -2.89 -10.76 -12.87
CA ASN A 351 -3.01 -9.32 -12.98
C ASN A 351 -2.23 -8.52 -11.92
N PHE A 352 -1.85 -9.15 -10.79
CA PHE A 352 -1.29 -8.44 -9.65
C PHE A 352 0.04 -9.01 -9.15
N SER A 353 0.64 -9.99 -9.83
CA SER A 353 2.02 -10.39 -9.49
C SER A 353 2.98 -9.22 -9.67
N TRP A 354 3.99 -9.12 -8.79
CA TRP A 354 5.00 -8.06 -8.93
C TRP A 354 5.75 -8.12 -10.26
N ASP A 355 5.87 -9.30 -10.87
CA ASP A 355 6.46 -9.44 -12.20
C ASP A 355 5.60 -8.77 -13.27
N LYS A 356 4.28 -8.95 -13.22
CA LYS A 356 3.34 -8.25 -14.10
C LYS A 356 3.39 -6.73 -13.93
N ILE A 357 3.41 -6.25 -12.69
CA ILE A 357 3.51 -4.80 -12.40
C ILE A 357 4.85 -4.24 -12.89
N ALA A 358 5.95 -4.98 -12.72
CA ALA A 358 7.27 -4.59 -13.21
C ALA A 358 7.34 -4.59 -14.75
N GLU A 359 6.67 -5.50 -15.42
CA GLU A 359 6.53 -5.50 -16.88
C GLU A 359 5.79 -4.24 -17.36
N ASP A 360 4.66 -3.92 -16.74
CA ASP A 360 3.81 -2.79 -17.13
C ASP A 360 4.54 -1.45 -16.93
N ILE A 361 5.26 -1.28 -15.82
CA ILE A 361 6.06 -0.05 -15.62
C ILE A 361 7.22 0.06 -16.59
N GLN A 362 7.90 -1.05 -16.95
CA GLN A 362 8.99 -1.02 -17.93
C GLN A 362 8.49 -0.68 -19.34
N LYS A 363 7.31 -1.15 -19.72
CA LYS A 363 6.66 -0.73 -20.97
C LYS A 363 6.39 0.77 -20.97
N PHE A 364 5.88 1.29 -19.87
CA PHE A 364 5.61 2.72 -19.74
C PHE A 364 6.89 3.56 -19.72
N TYR A 365 7.96 3.12 -19.08
CA TYR A 365 9.26 3.80 -19.15
C TYR A 365 9.80 3.88 -20.56
N LYS A 366 9.67 2.83 -21.36
CA LYS A 366 10.02 2.84 -22.78
C LYS A 366 9.24 3.91 -23.55
N GLU A 367 7.94 3.99 -23.32
CA GLU A 367 7.05 4.98 -23.94
C GLU A 367 7.52 6.42 -23.63
N VAL A 368 7.72 6.72 -22.33
CA VAL A 368 8.17 8.05 -21.87
C VAL A 368 9.57 8.42 -22.38
N LEU A 369 10.48 7.44 -22.46
CA LEU A 369 11.87 7.68 -22.92
C LEU A 369 11.98 7.84 -24.44
N ASN A 370 11.13 7.18 -25.22
CA ASN A 370 11.13 7.24 -26.69
C ASN A 370 10.44 8.51 -27.23
N ASP A 371 9.84 9.30 -26.34
CA ASP A 371 9.23 10.55 -26.74
C ASP A 371 10.30 11.58 -27.14
N THR A 372 10.46 11.75 -28.45
CA THR A 372 11.37 12.72 -29.09
C THR A 372 10.66 14.03 -29.48
N SER A 373 9.37 14.18 -29.21
CA SER A 373 8.66 15.43 -29.52
C SER A 373 9.08 16.51 -28.53
N LYS A 374 9.97 17.34 -28.98
CA LYS A 374 10.39 18.61 -28.34
C LYS A 374 9.51 19.75 -28.81
#